data_61500706e0335709d040a9f2adb52ca9
#
_entry.id   61500706e0335709d040a9f2adb52ca9
#
_cell.length_a   1.000
_cell.length_b   1.000
_cell.length_c   1.000
_cell.angle_alpha   90.00
_cell.angle_beta   90.00
_cell.angle_gamma   90.00
#
_symmetry.space_group_name_H-M   'P 1'
#
loop_
_entity.id
_entity.type
_entity.pdbx_description
1 polymer ?
#
loop_
_entity_poly.entity_id
_entity_poly.type
_entity_poly.pdbx_seq_one_letter_code
_entity_poly.pdbx_strand_id
1 'polypeptide(L)'
;MRSRYPLNRVVVLAVIACCALVLIEALTAQAPRSLWDGVYTQEQAKRGESAYVERCARCHGADLSSGDSVPPLVGAQFLSTWNTKTVGDLFDRIRTTMPVDKPGSIGRQQGSDIVAYVLSVNKFPSGNTELGTQTELLKQIQFDAFKQ
;
A
#
# COMPACT_ATOMS: atom_id res chain seq x y z
N MET A 1 -57.89 26.31 -20.44
CA MET A 1 -56.55 26.36 -19.84
C MET A 1 -56.09 24.95 -19.52
N ARG A 2 -55.20 24.38 -20.35
CA ARG A 2 -54.65 23.02 -20.11
C ARG A 2 -53.40 23.11 -19.24
N SER A 3 -53.49 22.49 -18.06
CA SER A 3 -52.36 22.41 -17.11
C SER A 3 -51.14 21.74 -17.74
N ARG A 4 -50.04 22.48 -17.86
CA ARG A 4 -48.75 22.04 -18.45
C ARG A 4 -47.75 21.49 -17.41
N TYR A 5 -48.22 21.07 -16.25
CA TYR A 5 -47.34 20.80 -15.10
C TYR A 5 -47.08 19.35 -14.69
N PRO A 6 -47.77 18.28 -15.16
CA PRO A 6 -47.44 16.96 -14.69
C PRO A 6 -46.17 16.38 -15.35
N LEU A 7 -45.89 16.73 -16.60
CA LEU A 7 -44.77 16.15 -17.35
C LEU A 7 -43.39 16.60 -16.82
N ASN A 8 -43.25 17.86 -16.41
CA ASN A 8 -42.00 18.37 -15.84
C ASN A 8 -41.67 17.74 -14.48
N ARG A 9 -42.65 17.44 -13.65
CA ARG A 9 -42.43 16.80 -12.35
C ARG A 9 -41.93 15.35 -12.51
N VAL A 10 -42.51 14.62 -13.44
CA VAL A 10 -42.09 13.24 -13.73
C VAL A 10 -40.65 13.18 -14.29
N VAL A 11 -40.32 14.08 -15.21
CA VAL A 11 -38.97 14.20 -15.76
C VAL A 11 -37.93 14.58 -14.70
N VAL A 12 -38.29 15.56 -13.85
CA VAL A 12 -37.38 15.98 -12.75
C VAL A 12 -37.18 14.85 -11.75
N LEU A 13 -38.21 14.11 -11.37
CA LEU A 13 -38.10 12.98 -10.46
C LEU A 13 -37.30 11.82 -11.10
N ALA A 14 -37.45 11.55 -12.39
CA ALA A 14 -36.67 10.56 -13.12
C ALA A 14 -35.20 10.94 -13.18
N VAL A 15 -34.85 12.21 -13.41
CA VAL A 15 -33.46 12.69 -13.43
C VAL A 15 -32.84 12.61 -12.04
N ILE A 16 -33.56 12.98 -10.99
CA ILE A 16 -33.07 12.87 -9.60
C ILE A 16 -32.83 11.40 -9.21
N ALA A 17 -33.76 10.51 -9.58
CA ALA A 17 -33.60 9.07 -9.33
C ALA A 17 -32.41 8.48 -10.10
N CYS A 18 -32.21 8.88 -11.35
CA CYS A 18 -31.05 8.45 -12.17
C CYS A 18 -29.73 8.97 -11.60
N CYS A 19 -29.68 10.24 -11.17
CA CYS A 19 -28.48 10.80 -10.53
C CYS A 19 -28.20 10.13 -9.17
N ALA A 20 -29.23 9.78 -8.39
CA ALA A 20 -29.06 9.06 -7.13
C ALA A 20 -28.52 7.65 -7.33
N LEU A 21 -28.96 6.94 -8.39
CA LEU A 21 -28.43 5.62 -8.73
C LEU A 21 -26.96 5.67 -9.16
N VAL A 22 -26.55 6.66 -9.94
CA VAL A 22 -25.15 6.84 -10.36
C VAL A 22 -24.23 7.19 -9.17
N LEU A 23 -24.75 7.92 -8.17
CA LEU A 23 -23.98 8.26 -6.96
C LEU A 23 -23.79 7.06 -6.02
N ILE A 24 -24.69 6.08 -6.04
CA ILE A 24 -24.59 4.86 -5.21
C ILE A 24 -23.46 3.94 -5.71
N GLU A 25 -23.20 3.87 -7.02
CA GLU A 25 -22.10 3.06 -7.57
C GLU A 25 -20.72 3.61 -7.21
N ALA A 26 -20.58 4.91 -6.93
CA ALA A 26 -19.32 5.52 -6.51
C ALA A 26 -18.92 5.21 -5.06
N LEU A 27 -19.79 4.59 -4.28
CA LEU A 27 -19.57 4.24 -2.87
C LEU A 27 -19.23 2.76 -2.67
N THR A 28 -18.94 2.01 -3.73
CA THR A 28 -18.39 0.66 -3.57
C THR A 28 -17.01 0.78 -2.95
N ALA A 29 -16.93 0.57 -1.64
CA ALA A 29 -15.68 0.44 -0.94
C ALA A 29 -14.84 -0.63 -1.66
N GLN A 30 -13.71 -0.23 -2.23
CA GLN A 30 -12.80 -1.19 -2.86
C GLN A 30 -12.45 -2.22 -1.79
N ALA A 31 -12.62 -3.49 -2.10
CA ALA A 31 -12.18 -4.56 -1.23
C ALA A 31 -10.70 -4.33 -0.85
N PRO A 32 -10.31 -4.55 0.41
CA PRO A 32 -8.94 -4.37 0.83
C PRO A 32 -8.03 -5.24 -0.06
N ARG A 33 -7.02 -4.61 -0.63
CA ARG A 33 -6.01 -5.32 -1.45
C ARG A 33 -5.12 -6.16 -0.55
N SER A 34 -4.67 -7.29 -1.05
CA SER A 34 -3.67 -8.14 -0.40
C SER A 34 -2.28 -7.94 -1.00
N LEU A 35 -1.22 -8.27 -0.26
CA LEU A 35 0.13 -8.36 -0.83
C LEU A 35 0.22 -9.35 -1.99
N TRP A 36 -0.68 -10.34 -2.05
CA TRP A 36 -0.73 -11.35 -3.11
C TRP A 36 -1.30 -10.83 -4.43
N ASP A 37 -1.83 -9.60 -4.45
CA ASP A 37 -2.41 -8.97 -5.64
C ASP A 37 -1.36 -8.27 -6.54
N GLY A 38 -0.06 -8.43 -6.25
CA GLY A 38 0.99 -7.80 -7.04
C GLY A 38 0.96 -6.27 -6.91
N VAL A 39 1.22 -5.77 -5.72
CA VAL A 39 1.03 -4.35 -5.35
C VAL A 39 2.23 -3.46 -5.67
N TYR A 40 3.32 -3.99 -6.19
CA TYR A 40 4.54 -3.27 -6.59
C TYR A 40 5.06 -3.79 -7.93
N THR A 41 5.97 -3.06 -8.60
CA THR A 41 6.65 -3.53 -9.81
C THR A 41 8.07 -4.01 -9.54
N GLN A 42 8.62 -4.84 -10.44
CA GLN A 42 10.01 -5.30 -10.35
C GLN A 42 11.00 -4.13 -10.42
N GLU A 43 10.72 -3.15 -11.28
CA GLU A 43 11.53 -1.94 -11.42
C GLU A 43 11.55 -1.13 -10.13
N GLN A 44 10.40 -1.03 -9.46
CA GLN A 44 10.31 -0.38 -8.15
C GLN A 44 11.14 -1.12 -7.10
N ALA A 45 11.03 -2.44 -7.03
CA ALA A 45 11.84 -3.25 -6.12
C ALA A 45 13.35 -3.09 -6.36
N LYS A 46 13.78 -3.00 -7.63
CA LYS A 46 15.18 -2.77 -7.99
C LYS A 46 15.69 -1.39 -7.54
N ARG A 47 14.88 -0.33 -7.66
CA ARG A 47 15.24 0.97 -7.08
C ARG A 47 15.32 0.90 -5.55
N GLY A 48 14.41 0.15 -4.95
CA GLY A 48 14.37 -0.10 -3.50
C GLY A 48 15.59 -0.85 -2.99
N GLU A 49 16.12 -1.82 -3.75
CA GLU A 49 17.36 -2.51 -3.44
C GLU A 49 18.54 -1.53 -3.31
N SER A 50 18.70 -0.64 -4.28
CA SER A 50 19.76 0.38 -4.26
C SER A 50 19.63 1.29 -3.04
N ALA A 51 18.41 1.75 -2.74
CA ALA A 51 18.13 2.58 -1.57
C ALA A 51 18.36 1.82 -0.24
N TYR A 52 18.00 0.53 -0.19
CA TYR A 52 18.22 -0.33 0.96
C TYR A 52 19.72 -0.51 1.26
N VAL A 53 20.52 -0.81 0.24
CA VAL A 53 21.98 -0.97 0.39
C VAL A 53 22.60 0.30 0.96
N GLU A 54 22.19 1.46 0.47
CA GLU A 54 22.71 2.76 0.93
C GLU A 54 22.31 3.10 2.37
N ARG A 55 21.06 2.81 2.76
CA ARG A 55 20.44 3.36 3.97
C ARG A 55 20.21 2.37 5.11
N CYS A 56 20.10 1.07 4.79
CA CYS A 56 19.57 0.07 5.72
C CYS A 56 20.55 -1.09 5.97
N ALA A 57 21.31 -1.51 4.92
CA ALA A 57 22.14 -2.71 4.96
C ALA A 57 23.22 -2.67 6.05
N ARG A 58 23.71 -1.49 6.43
CA ARG A 58 24.70 -1.36 7.51
C ARG A 58 24.22 -1.97 8.83
N CYS A 59 22.93 -1.89 9.12
CA CYS A 59 22.33 -2.41 10.35
C CYS A 59 21.54 -3.70 10.11
N HIS A 60 20.80 -3.79 9.00
CA HIS A 60 19.92 -4.93 8.70
C HIS A 60 20.59 -6.03 7.86
N GLY A 61 21.91 -5.91 7.56
CA GLY A 61 22.62 -6.86 6.72
C GLY A 61 22.27 -6.72 5.23
N ALA A 62 23.18 -7.17 4.36
CA ALA A 62 22.96 -7.15 2.91
C ALA A 62 21.85 -8.12 2.47
N ASP A 63 21.65 -9.18 3.22
CA ASP A 63 20.66 -10.24 3.00
C ASP A 63 19.35 -10.03 3.79
N LEU A 64 19.20 -8.91 4.47
CA LEU A 64 18.04 -8.55 5.31
C LEU A 64 17.85 -9.45 6.55
N SER A 65 18.75 -10.39 6.81
CA SER A 65 18.60 -11.38 7.89
C SER A 65 19.01 -10.85 9.26
N SER A 66 19.84 -9.79 9.29
CA SER A 66 20.44 -9.10 10.45
C SER A 66 20.95 -9.99 11.60
N GLY A 67 21.69 -9.39 12.54
CA GLY A 67 22.20 -10.09 13.74
C GLY A 67 21.33 -9.91 14.97
N ASP A 68 21.83 -10.36 16.12
CA ASP A 68 21.09 -10.50 17.39
C ASP A 68 20.44 -9.21 17.94
N SER A 69 20.90 -8.04 17.52
CA SER A 69 20.44 -6.75 18.06
C SER A 69 19.48 -5.98 17.16
N VAL A 70 19.29 -6.41 15.91
CA VAL A 70 18.45 -5.73 14.92
C VAL A 70 17.46 -6.74 14.33
N PRO A 71 16.14 -6.46 14.36
CA PRO A 71 15.15 -7.39 13.83
C PRO A 71 15.36 -7.69 12.34
N PRO A 72 15.22 -8.95 11.91
CA PRO A 72 15.28 -9.30 10.49
C PRO A 72 14.15 -8.66 9.69
N LEU A 73 14.40 -8.40 8.43
CA LEU A 73 13.41 -7.90 7.47
C LEU A 73 12.95 -8.99 6.48
N VAL A 74 13.32 -10.24 6.75
CA VAL A 74 12.93 -11.42 5.98
C VAL A 74 12.58 -12.60 6.88
N GLY A 75 11.89 -13.58 6.30
CA GLY A 75 11.63 -14.86 6.96
C GLY A 75 10.50 -14.83 7.98
N ALA A 76 10.37 -15.95 8.70
CA ALA A 76 9.21 -16.21 9.54
C ALA A 76 8.97 -15.15 10.64
N GLN A 77 10.03 -14.65 11.26
CA GLN A 77 9.93 -13.63 12.30
C GLN A 77 9.39 -12.30 11.75
N PHE A 78 9.90 -11.86 10.60
CA PHE A 78 9.40 -10.65 9.93
C PHE A 78 7.94 -10.83 9.52
N LEU A 79 7.64 -11.93 8.83
CA LEU A 79 6.29 -12.22 8.35
C LEU A 79 5.27 -12.29 9.50
N SER A 80 5.59 -12.97 10.60
CA SER A 80 4.70 -13.05 11.76
C SER A 80 4.49 -11.70 12.44
N THR A 81 5.53 -10.84 12.51
CA THR A 81 5.45 -9.50 13.11
C THR A 81 4.53 -8.57 12.32
N TRP A 82 4.53 -8.69 10.99
CA TRP A 82 3.77 -7.82 10.11
C TRP A 82 2.41 -8.41 9.69
N ASN A 83 2.21 -9.70 9.85
CA ASN A 83 0.93 -10.33 9.57
C ASN A 83 -0.22 -9.61 10.30
N THR A 84 -1.34 -9.40 9.64
CA THR A 84 -2.52 -8.65 10.13
C THR A 84 -2.34 -7.12 10.27
N LYS A 85 -1.17 -6.57 9.93
CA LYS A 85 -0.96 -5.13 9.78
C LYS A 85 -1.21 -4.72 8.31
N THR A 86 -0.86 -3.49 7.99
CA THR A 86 -0.96 -2.98 6.63
C THR A 86 0.41 -2.63 6.04
N VAL A 87 0.48 -2.55 4.72
CA VAL A 87 1.68 -2.03 4.04
C VAL A 87 1.96 -0.59 4.46
N GLY A 88 0.90 0.19 4.75
CA GLY A 88 1.04 1.56 5.26
C GLY A 88 1.73 1.61 6.62
N ASP A 89 1.50 0.64 7.50
CA ASP A 89 2.17 0.59 8.81
C ASP A 89 3.67 0.31 8.65
N LEU A 90 4.05 -0.58 7.73
CA LEU A 90 5.46 -0.82 7.41
C LEU A 90 6.12 0.42 6.79
N PHE A 91 5.45 1.06 5.84
CA PHE A 91 5.90 2.29 5.21
C PHE A 91 6.10 3.43 6.24
N ASP A 92 5.15 3.64 7.13
CA ASP A 92 5.24 4.65 8.18
C ASP A 92 6.39 4.32 9.15
N ARG A 93 6.55 3.06 9.53
CA ARG A 93 7.67 2.62 10.37
C ARG A 93 9.01 2.98 9.74
N ILE A 94 9.21 2.65 8.46
CA ILE A 94 10.44 2.98 7.74
C ILE A 94 10.66 4.48 7.71
N ARG A 95 9.65 5.27 7.36
CA ARG A 95 9.79 6.70 7.16
C ARG A 95 9.96 7.51 8.45
N THR A 96 9.34 7.09 9.53
CA THR A 96 9.30 7.88 10.76
C THR A 96 10.36 7.50 11.77
N THR A 97 10.82 6.24 11.76
CA THR A 97 11.74 5.73 12.78
C THR A 97 13.07 5.20 12.24
N MET A 98 13.18 5.01 10.92
CA MET A 98 14.40 4.49 10.28
C MET A 98 15.03 5.54 9.35
N PRO A 99 16.35 5.49 9.18
CA PRO A 99 17.34 4.79 10.03
C PRO A 99 17.35 5.38 11.45
N VAL A 100 17.67 4.58 12.44
CA VAL A 100 17.62 4.98 13.86
C VAL A 100 18.54 6.16 14.18
N ASP A 101 19.67 6.27 13.49
CA ASP A 101 20.62 7.39 13.62
C ASP A 101 20.13 8.68 12.92
N LYS A 102 19.12 8.60 12.04
CA LYS A 102 18.56 9.76 11.34
C LYS A 102 17.06 9.55 11.02
N PRO A 103 16.19 9.45 12.02
CA PRO A 103 14.75 9.23 11.82
C PRO A 103 14.13 10.31 10.92
N GLY A 104 13.18 9.90 10.07
CA GLY A 104 12.47 10.83 9.18
C GLY A 104 13.26 11.26 7.93
N SER A 105 14.50 10.78 7.73
CA SER A 105 15.32 11.14 6.57
C SER A 105 14.95 10.42 5.27
N ILE A 106 14.11 9.38 5.34
CA ILE A 106 13.65 8.62 4.16
C ILE A 106 12.47 9.35 3.53
N GLY A 107 12.65 9.82 2.29
CA GLY A 107 11.59 10.44 1.51
C GLY A 107 10.47 9.46 1.15
N ARG A 108 9.30 9.97 0.75
CA ARG A 108 8.13 9.14 0.43
C ARG A 108 8.40 8.13 -0.67
N GLN A 109 8.97 8.55 -1.79
CA GLN A 109 9.29 7.66 -2.91
C GLN A 109 10.32 6.60 -2.49
N GLN A 110 11.40 7.03 -1.85
CA GLN A 110 12.45 6.12 -1.39
C GLN A 110 11.88 5.08 -0.38
N GLY A 111 11.00 5.50 0.52
CA GLY A 111 10.33 4.61 1.46
C GLY A 111 9.45 3.57 0.76
N SER A 112 8.68 3.99 -0.25
CA SER A 112 7.86 3.09 -1.06
C SER A 112 8.71 2.09 -1.84
N ASP A 113 9.80 2.54 -2.44
CA ASP A 113 10.72 1.67 -3.19
C ASP A 113 11.40 0.65 -2.24
N ILE A 114 11.82 1.06 -1.03
CA ILE A 114 12.36 0.15 -0.02
C ILE A 114 11.33 -0.89 0.42
N VAL A 115 10.07 -0.49 0.64
CA VAL A 115 8.99 -1.44 0.94
C VAL A 115 8.84 -2.47 -0.19
N ALA A 116 8.81 -2.02 -1.45
CA ALA A 116 8.73 -2.92 -2.61
C ALA A 116 9.89 -3.93 -2.65
N TYR A 117 11.10 -3.49 -2.33
CA TYR A 117 12.26 -4.38 -2.23
C TYR A 117 12.09 -5.42 -1.11
N VAL A 118 11.72 -4.99 0.10
CA VAL A 118 11.48 -5.91 1.23
C VAL A 118 10.40 -6.95 0.88
N LEU A 119 9.31 -6.54 0.23
CA LEU A 119 8.27 -7.45 -0.24
C LEU A 119 8.81 -8.45 -1.26
N SER A 120 9.65 -8.02 -2.20
CA SER A 120 10.23 -8.88 -3.24
C SER A 120 11.14 -9.96 -2.65
N VAL A 121 11.98 -9.60 -1.67
CA VAL A 121 12.87 -10.56 -0.98
C VAL A 121 12.05 -11.57 -0.18
N ASN A 122 10.92 -11.17 0.40
CA ASN A 122 9.97 -12.06 1.07
C ASN A 122 9.05 -12.83 0.10
N LYS A 123 9.32 -12.78 -1.23
CA LYS A 123 8.65 -13.59 -2.27
C LYS A 123 7.18 -13.25 -2.51
N PHE A 124 6.72 -12.07 -2.14
CA PHE A 124 5.43 -11.59 -2.60
C PHE A 124 5.47 -11.29 -4.11
N PRO A 125 4.39 -11.54 -4.84
CA PRO A 125 4.38 -11.34 -6.29
C PRO A 125 4.45 -9.86 -6.67
N SER A 126 5.21 -9.56 -7.71
CA SER A 126 5.14 -8.25 -8.37
C SER A 126 3.93 -8.17 -9.31
N GLY A 127 3.48 -6.95 -9.57
CA GLY A 127 2.42 -6.64 -10.52
C GLY A 127 2.87 -5.60 -11.54
N ASN A 128 1.90 -4.91 -12.13
CA ASN A 128 2.11 -3.93 -13.19
C ASN A 128 1.96 -2.46 -12.71
N THR A 129 1.68 -2.26 -11.44
CA THR A 129 1.47 -0.94 -10.85
C THR A 129 2.42 -0.74 -9.69
N GLU A 130 3.09 0.40 -9.63
CA GLU A 130 3.96 0.73 -8.51
C GLU A 130 3.18 0.93 -7.22
N LEU A 131 3.79 0.54 -6.12
CA LEU A 131 3.32 0.86 -4.78
C LEU A 131 3.31 2.38 -4.59
N GLY A 132 2.18 2.91 -4.16
CA GLY A 132 2.01 4.35 -3.96
C GLY A 132 2.87 4.93 -2.83
N THR A 133 2.79 6.24 -2.64
CA THR A 133 3.57 6.98 -1.63
C THR A 133 2.72 7.62 -0.54
N GLN A 134 1.39 7.45 -0.60
CA GLN A 134 0.45 7.98 0.38
C GLN A 134 0.12 6.91 1.41
N THR A 135 0.39 7.19 2.68
CA THR A 135 0.15 6.26 3.79
C THR A 135 -1.28 5.74 3.83
N GLU A 136 -2.27 6.61 3.59
CA GLU A 136 -3.69 6.27 3.65
C GLU A 136 -4.09 5.24 2.59
N LEU A 137 -3.50 5.33 1.39
CA LEU A 137 -3.70 4.34 0.33
C LEU A 137 -2.98 3.03 0.64
N LEU A 138 -1.77 3.11 1.20
CA LEU A 138 -0.99 1.94 1.60
C LEU A 138 -1.63 1.19 2.78
N LYS A 139 -2.36 1.88 3.66
CA LYS A 139 -3.15 1.26 4.74
C LYS A 139 -4.34 0.43 4.24
N GLN A 140 -4.75 0.60 2.99
CA GLN A 140 -5.77 -0.24 2.35
C GLN A 140 -5.22 -1.57 1.82
N ILE A 141 -3.90 -1.80 1.91
CA ILE A 141 -3.23 -3.03 1.50
C ILE A 141 -2.91 -3.84 2.76
N GLN A 142 -3.57 -4.98 2.91
CA GLN A 142 -3.35 -5.89 4.03
C GLN A 142 -2.00 -6.63 3.88
N PHE A 143 -1.25 -6.71 4.97
CA PHE A 143 -0.04 -7.52 5.03
C PHE A 143 -0.42 -8.96 5.39
N ASP A 144 -0.97 -9.68 4.42
CA ASP A 144 -1.31 -11.10 4.55
C ASP A 144 -0.05 -11.93 4.32
N ALA A 145 0.66 -12.23 5.39
CA ALA A 145 1.94 -12.96 5.30
C ALA A 145 1.79 -14.35 4.68
N PHE A 146 0.62 -14.96 4.80
CA PHE A 146 0.35 -16.31 4.30
C PHE A 146 -0.82 -16.26 3.30
N LYS A 147 -0.61 -16.89 2.14
CA LYS A 147 -1.67 -17.02 1.13
C LYS A 147 -2.77 -17.93 1.67
N GLN A 148 -3.99 -17.40 1.72
CA GLN A 148 -5.17 -18.19 2.04
C GLN A 148 -5.58 -19.10 0.88
#